data_61b0367a8ccfd4cbac44b06916020082
#
_entry.id   61b0367a8ccfd4cbac44b06916020082
#
_cell.length_a   1.000
_cell.length_b   1.000
_cell.length_c   1.000
_cell.angle_alpha   90.00
_cell.angle_beta   90.00
_cell.angle_gamma   90.00
#
_symmetry.space_group_name_H-M   'P 1'
#
loop_
_entity.id
_entity.type
_entity.pdbx_description
1 polymer ?
#
loop_
_entity_poly.entity_id
_entity_poly.type
_entity_poly.pdbx_seq_one_letter_code
_entity_poly.pdbx_strand_id
1 'polypeptide(L)'
;GGQQQRVALARALALEPEILLLDEPFSHIDNFRKNALRRNLFAYLKKKGITCIIATHDSVDSLSFADETIVLQQGQVVIKGTSRALYELPANKYVASLFGEVNEFMLSQIIDIDPVDDEYLILYPHQLKVVDNALMKAVVKQCYFRGSHYLIKAAFERRAIFFEHDSELEINQEVCLMLS
;
A
#
# COMPACT_ATOMS: atom_id res chain seq x y z
N GLY A 1 0.66 24.67 11.49
CA GLY A 1 0.61 23.29 10.97
C GLY A 1 0.08 22.29 11.99
N GLY A 2 0.86 21.28 12.37
CA GLY A 2 0.38 20.14 13.18
C GLY A 2 -0.14 20.49 14.59
N GLN A 3 0.25 21.60 15.20
CA GLN A 3 -0.34 22.04 16.46
C GLN A 3 -1.78 22.52 16.27
N GLN A 4 -2.05 23.28 15.21
CA GLN A 4 -3.39 23.76 14.88
C GLN A 4 -4.35 22.61 14.56
N GLN A 5 -3.88 21.60 13.81
CA GLN A 5 -4.68 20.39 13.53
C GLN A 5 -5.05 19.65 14.83
N ARG A 6 -4.09 19.48 15.75
CA ARG A 6 -4.38 18.84 17.06
C ARG A 6 -5.38 19.63 17.90
N VAL A 7 -5.30 20.96 17.90
CA VAL A 7 -6.27 21.82 18.61
C VAL A 7 -7.64 21.71 17.96
N ALA A 8 -7.74 21.74 16.63
CA ALA A 8 -9.00 21.58 15.91
C ALA A 8 -9.66 20.22 16.21
N LEU A 9 -8.87 19.14 16.18
CA LEU A 9 -9.33 17.80 16.53
C LEU A 9 -9.82 17.72 17.98
N ALA A 10 -9.06 18.27 18.94
CA ALA A 10 -9.46 18.30 20.35
C ALA A 10 -10.78 19.07 20.56
N ARG A 11 -10.97 20.19 19.86
CA ARG A 11 -12.22 20.97 19.90
C ARG A 11 -13.41 20.17 19.36
N ALA A 12 -13.23 19.47 18.24
CA ALA A 12 -14.28 18.64 17.66
C ALA A 12 -14.67 17.48 18.60
N LEU A 13 -13.70 16.85 19.25
CA LEU A 13 -13.93 15.75 20.19
C LEU A 13 -14.52 16.19 21.52
N ALA A 14 -14.25 17.43 21.97
CA ALA A 14 -14.80 17.97 23.22
C ALA A 14 -16.33 18.08 23.21
N LEU A 15 -16.96 18.11 22.04
CA LEU A 15 -18.41 18.14 21.87
C LEU A 15 -19.07 16.76 21.94
N GLU A 16 -18.29 15.69 22.12
CA GLU A 16 -18.73 14.28 22.09
C GLU A 16 -19.67 13.96 20.90
N PRO A 17 -19.24 14.18 19.65
CA PRO A 17 -20.11 14.01 18.49
C PRO A 17 -20.44 12.52 18.26
N GLU A 18 -21.60 12.22 17.67
CA GLU A 18 -21.93 10.87 17.19
C GLU A 18 -21.18 10.53 15.89
N ILE A 19 -20.93 11.54 15.05
CA ILE A 19 -20.24 11.41 13.76
C ILE A 19 -19.13 12.46 13.68
N LEU A 20 -17.94 12.03 13.30
CA LEU A 20 -16.77 12.88 13.10
C LEU A 20 -16.29 12.77 11.64
N LEU A 21 -16.16 13.92 10.99
CA LEU A 21 -15.63 14.03 9.63
C LEU A 21 -14.23 14.66 9.68
N LEU A 22 -13.24 14.00 9.14
CA LEU A 22 -11.84 14.44 9.11
C LEU A 22 -11.31 14.44 7.68
N ASP A 23 -10.68 15.56 7.32
CA ASP A 23 -9.99 15.71 6.06
C ASP A 23 -8.50 15.84 6.33
N GLU A 24 -7.70 14.86 5.85
CA GLU A 24 -6.25 14.78 6.01
C GLU A 24 -5.75 15.07 7.44
N PRO A 25 -6.31 14.42 8.49
CA PRO A 25 -6.09 14.84 9.88
C PRO A 25 -4.64 14.69 10.36
N PHE A 26 -3.81 13.95 9.63
CA PHE A 26 -2.44 13.66 10.02
C PHE A 26 -1.38 14.22 9.06
N SER A 27 -1.77 14.95 8.01
CA SER A 27 -0.87 15.37 6.92
C SER A 27 0.30 16.28 7.38
N HIS A 28 0.08 17.12 8.40
CA HIS A 28 1.08 18.07 8.90
C HIS A 28 1.72 17.67 10.24
N ILE A 29 1.72 16.37 10.56
CA ILE A 29 2.28 15.85 11.80
C ILE A 29 3.54 15.06 11.49
N ASP A 30 4.59 15.28 12.30
CA ASP A 30 5.86 14.56 12.19
C ASP A 30 5.65 13.05 12.26
N ASN A 31 6.30 12.30 11.38
CA ASN A 31 6.12 10.86 11.23
C ASN A 31 6.26 10.09 12.55
N PHE A 32 7.19 10.49 13.42
CA PHE A 32 7.41 9.80 14.68
C PHE A 32 6.22 9.97 15.68
N ARG A 33 5.48 11.10 15.61
CA ARG A 33 4.30 11.38 16.44
C ARG A 33 3.00 10.92 15.80
N LYS A 34 2.98 10.84 14.47
CA LYS A 34 1.82 10.51 13.66
C LYS A 34 1.20 9.17 14.07
N ASN A 35 2.03 8.12 14.17
CA ASN A 35 1.57 6.77 14.50
C ASN A 35 1.00 6.66 15.93
N ALA A 36 1.59 7.36 16.91
CA ALA A 36 1.07 7.39 18.27
C ALA A 36 -0.29 8.11 18.34
N LEU A 37 -0.40 9.25 17.63
CA LEU A 37 -1.65 10.02 17.56
C LEU A 37 -2.77 9.23 16.88
N ARG A 38 -2.47 8.53 15.77
CA ARG A 38 -3.41 7.62 15.10
C ARG A 38 -3.97 6.59 16.08
N ARG A 39 -3.07 5.81 16.69
CA ARG A 39 -3.50 4.77 17.65
C ARG A 39 -4.39 5.32 18.76
N ASN A 40 -4.01 6.47 19.35
CA ASN A 40 -4.76 7.07 20.43
C ASN A 40 -6.13 7.58 19.96
N LEU A 41 -6.19 8.24 18.80
CA LEU A 41 -7.45 8.76 18.25
C LEU A 41 -8.41 7.61 17.94
N PHE A 42 -7.98 6.62 17.18
CA PHE A 42 -8.85 5.51 16.76
C PHE A 42 -9.29 4.67 17.96
N ALA A 43 -8.42 4.44 18.94
CA ALA A 43 -8.79 3.77 20.20
C ALA A 43 -9.86 4.58 20.98
N TYR A 44 -9.70 5.89 21.04
CA TYR A 44 -10.69 6.79 21.66
C TYR A 44 -12.04 6.75 20.95
N LEU A 45 -12.05 6.90 19.61
CA LEU A 45 -13.26 6.84 18.79
C LEU A 45 -14.01 5.52 18.99
N LYS A 46 -13.30 4.41 18.94
CA LYS A 46 -13.87 3.07 19.14
C LYS A 46 -14.43 2.90 20.56
N LYS A 47 -13.70 3.36 21.59
CA LYS A 47 -14.16 3.32 22.99
C LYS A 47 -15.43 4.14 23.21
N LYS A 48 -15.58 5.27 22.52
CA LYS A 48 -16.73 6.17 22.64
C LYS A 48 -17.87 5.81 21.68
N GLY A 49 -17.69 4.86 20.77
CA GLY A 49 -18.69 4.50 19.75
C GLY A 49 -18.93 5.61 18.72
N ILE A 50 -17.94 6.49 18.49
CA ILE A 50 -18.05 7.60 17.53
C ILE A 50 -17.81 7.06 16.12
N THR A 51 -18.77 7.26 15.22
CA THR A 51 -18.58 6.98 13.79
C THR A 51 -17.65 8.03 13.19
N CYS A 52 -16.60 7.59 12.49
CA CYS A 52 -15.63 8.51 11.88
C CYS A 52 -15.48 8.25 10.38
N ILE A 53 -15.57 9.31 9.58
CA ILE A 53 -15.25 9.29 8.16
C ILE A 53 -13.99 10.12 7.95
N ILE A 54 -12.98 9.52 7.34
CA ILE A 54 -11.68 10.15 7.09
C ILE A 54 -11.40 10.16 5.59
N ALA A 55 -11.19 11.34 5.02
CA ALA A 55 -10.58 11.50 3.72
C ALA A 55 -9.04 11.53 3.90
N THR A 56 -8.33 10.64 3.25
CA THR A 56 -6.88 10.53 3.36
C THR A 56 -6.26 9.90 2.10
N HIS A 57 -5.01 10.22 1.83
CA HIS A 57 -4.17 9.53 0.83
C HIS A 57 -3.15 8.60 1.49
N ASP A 58 -3.13 8.49 2.82
CA ASP A 58 -2.17 7.65 3.57
C ASP A 58 -2.74 6.25 3.77
N SER A 59 -2.16 5.27 3.09
CA SER A 59 -2.59 3.88 3.16
C SER A 59 -2.57 3.28 4.58
N VAL A 60 -1.73 3.82 5.48
CA VAL A 60 -1.69 3.38 6.89
C VAL A 60 -2.99 3.69 7.61
N ASP A 61 -3.66 4.83 7.30
CA ASP A 61 -4.95 5.17 7.89
C ASP A 61 -6.01 4.12 7.54
N SER A 62 -6.03 3.71 6.27
CA SER A 62 -6.94 2.68 5.77
C SER A 62 -6.58 1.30 6.30
N LEU A 63 -5.37 0.81 6.03
CA LEU A 63 -4.96 -0.57 6.33
C LEU A 63 -4.96 -0.91 7.83
N SER A 64 -4.59 0.06 8.69
CA SER A 64 -4.41 -0.22 10.11
C SER A 64 -5.62 0.13 10.96
N PHE A 65 -6.52 1.01 10.51
CA PHE A 65 -7.51 1.60 11.38
C PHE A 65 -8.94 1.62 10.82
N ALA A 66 -9.13 1.59 9.50
CA ALA A 66 -10.46 1.63 8.92
C ALA A 66 -11.17 0.26 9.01
N ASP A 67 -12.42 0.27 9.44
CA ASP A 67 -13.31 -0.89 9.36
C ASP A 67 -13.75 -1.12 7.90
N GLU A 68 -13.93 -0.04 7.14
CA GLU A 68 -14.32 -0.04 5.74
C GLU A 68 -13.62 1.10 4.98
N THR A 69 -13.24 0.84 3.74
CA THR A 69 -12.58 1.80 2.85
C THR A 69 -13.38 1.98 1.58
N ILE A 70 -13.53 3.24 1.18
CA ILE A 70 -14.15 3.65 -0.07
C ILE A 70 -13.05 4.28 -0.94
N VAL A 71 -12.79 3.71 -2.10
CA VAL A 71 -11.83 4.26 -3.06
C VAL A 71 -12.55 5.18 -4.04
N LEU A 72 -12.05 6.40 -4.14
CA LEU A 72 -12.56 7.42 -5.05
C LEU A 72 -11.57 7.69 -6.18
N GLN A 73 -12.08 7.83 -7.40
CA GLN A 73 -11.32 8.30 -8.56
C GLN A 73 -12.19 9.26 -9.38
N GLN A 74 -11.66 10.43 -9.67
CA GLN A 74 -12.38 11.47 -10.45
C GLN A 74 -13.80 11.77 -9.90
N GLY A 75 -13.96 11.79 -8.59
CA GLY A 75 -15.23 12.08 -7.94
C GLY A 75 -16.25 10.93 -7.92
N GLN A 76 -15.87 9.76 -8.41
CA GLN A 76 -16.72 8.57 -8.42
C GLN A 76 -16.18 7.49 -7.48
N VAL A 77 -17.09 6.69 -6.91
CA VAL A 77 -16.74 5.50 -6.14
C VAL A 77 -16.29 4.41 -7.10
N VAL A 78 -15.02 3.99 -6.98
CA VAL A 78 -14.45 2.88 -7.76
C VAL A 78 -14.79 1.54 -7.12
N ILE A 79 -14.57 1.44 -5.81
CA ILE A 79 -14.79 0.21 -5.03
C ILE A 79 -14.96 0.56 -3.56
N LYS A 80 -15.63 -0.32 -2.82
CA LYS A 80 -15.84 -0.23 -1.39
C LYS A 80 -15.66 -1.62 -0.78
N GLY A 81 -14.99 -1.70 0.39
CA GLY A 81 -14.77 -2.96 1.10
C GLY A 81 -13.85 -2.79 2.29
N THR A 82 -13.52 -3.89 2.97
CA THR A 82 -12.48 -3.86 4.00
C THR A 82 -11.13 -3.55 3.36
N SER A 83 -10.29 -2.77 4.03
CA SER A 83 -8.94 -2.42 3.51
C SER A 83 -8.12 -3.67 3.18
N ARG A 84 -8.27 -4.71 3.99
CA ARG A 84 -7.60 -6.00 3.76
C ARG A 84 -8.03 -6.64 2.44
N ALA A 85 -9.34 -6.73 2.16
CA ALA A 85 -9.83 -7.31 0.92
C ALA A 85 -9.39 -6.49 -0.30
N LEU A 86 -9.40 -5.15 -0.20
CA LEU A 86 -8.95 -4.26 -1.28
C LEU A 86 -7.43 -4.36 -1.53
N TYR A 87 -6.64 -4.67 -0.50
CA TYR A 87 -5.21 -4.91 -0.61
C TYR A 87 -4.88 -6.28 -1.20
N GLU A 88 -5.50 -7.35 -0.67
CA GLU A 88 -5.22 -8.73 -1.07
C GLU A 88 -5.74 -9.06 -2.49
N LEU A 89 -6.89 -8.49 -2.88
CA LEU A 89 -7.53 -8.71 -4.18
C LEU A 89 -7.95 -7.37 -4.81
N PRO A 90 -7.00 -6.53 -5.25
CA PRO A 90 -7.31 -5.24 -5.83
C PRO A 90 -8.03 -5.41 -7.17
N ALA A 91 -9.13 -4.67 -7.35
CA ALA A 91 -9.94 -4.73 -8.58
C ALA A 91 -9.18 -4.25 -9.84
N ASN A 92 -8.15 -3.43 -9.67
CA ASN A 92 -7.30 -2.94 -10.74
C ASN A 92 -6.01 -2.31 -10.18
N LYS A 93 -5.07 -1.95 -11.07
CA LYS A 93 -3.81 -1.31 -10.71
C LYS A 93 -3.98 -0.01 -9.89
N TYR A 94 -4.99 0.80 -10.23
CA TYR A 94 -5.22 2.06 -9.50
C TYR A 94 -5.50 1.77 -8.02
N VAL A 95 -6.41 0.85 -7.72
CA VAL A 95 -6.71 0.45 -6.34
C VAL A 95 -5.48 -0.08 -5.64
N ALA A 96 -4.73 -0.98 -6.27
CA ALA A 96 -3.50 -1.53 -5.71
C ALA A 96 -2.44 -0.45 -5.43
N SER A 97 -2.25 0.51 -6.35
CA SER A 97 -1.24 1.57 -6.23
C SER A 97 -1.50 2.55 -5.08
N LEU A 98 -2.71 2.59 -4.53
CA LEU A 98 -3.01 3.37 -3.33
C LEU A 98 -2.35 2.80 -2.07
N PHE A 99 -2.00 1.54 -2.09
CA PHE A 99 -1.38 0.85 -0.96
C PHE A 99 0.14 0.71 -1.07
N GLY A 100 0.71 0.87 -2.26
CA GLY A 100 2.16 0.78 -2.47
C GLY A 100 2.57 0.65 -3.93
N GLU A 101 3.85 0.39 -4.13
CA GLU A 101 4.38 0.03 -5.46
C GLU A 101 3.73 -1.26 -5.94
N VAL A 102 3.43 -1.34 -7.23
CA VAL A 102 2.82 -2.53 -7.85
C VAL A 102 3.47 -2.89 -9.17
N ASN A 103 3.50 -4.17 -9.44
CA ASN A 103 3.88 -4.75 -10.72
C ASN A 103 2.65 -5.32 -11.40
N GLU A 104 2.67 -5.32 -12.73
CA GLU A 104 1.63 -5.94 -13.56
C GLU A 104 2.28 -6.99 -14.45
N PHE A 105 1.74 -8.18 -14.48
CA PHE A 105 2.23 -9.31 -15.26
C PHE A 105 1.09 -10.07 -15.93
N MET A 106 1.39 -10.73 -17.03
CA MET A 106 0.62 -11.88 -17.46
C MET A 106 1.12 -13.12 -16.70
N LEU A 107 0.25 -14.00 -16.31
CA LEU A 107 0.58 -15.19 -15.53
C LEU A 107 1.65 -16.05 -16.24
N SER A 108 1.57 -16.13 -17.58
CA SER A 108 2.55 -16.79 -18.47
C SER A 108 3.98 -16.25 -18.38
N GLN A 109 4.16 -15.02 -17.89
CA GLN A 109 5.50 -14.43 -17.69
C GLN A 109 6.18 -14.94 -16.41
N ILE A 110 5.43 -15.58 -15.53
CA ILE A 110 5.92 -16.02 -14.20
C ILE A 110 5.95 -17.54 -14.11
N ILE A 111 4.94 -18.22 -14.67
CA ILE A 111 4.83 -19.67 -14.67
C ILE A 111 4.54 -20.17 -16.08
N ASP A 112 4.89 -21.44 -16.33
CA ASP A 112 4.58 -22.11 -17.60
C ASP A 112 3.13 -22.61 -17.57
N ILE A 113 2.28 -21.99 -18.38
CA ILE A 113 0.84 -22.28 -18.48
C ILE A 113 0.36 -22.27 -19.93
N ASP A 114 -0.80 -22.87 -20.18
CA ASP A 114 -1.47 -22.76 -21.48
C ASP A 114 -1.88 -21.29 -21.74
N PRO A 115 -1.59 -20.73 -22.93
CA PRO A 115 -1.99 -19.35 -23.27
C PRO A 115 -3.49 -19.05 -23.14
N VAL A 116 -4.34 -20.06 -23.11
CA VAL A 116 -5.80 -19.90 -22.90
C VAL A 116 -6.11 -19.51 -21.47
N ASP A 117 -5.26 -19.89 -20.51
CA ASP A 117 -5.44 -19.61 -19.06
C ASP A 117 -4.60 -18.40 -18.62
N ASP A 118 -4.08 -17.60 -19.56
CA ASP A 118 -3.20 -16.47 -19.23
C ASP A 118 -4.01 -15.30 -18.64
N GLU A 119 -3.83 -15.08 -17.34
CA GLU A 119 -4.51 -14.05 -16.58
C GLU A 119 -3.59 -12.88 -16.25
N TYR A 120 -4.20 -11.73 -16.06
CA TYR A 120 -3.51 -10.52 -15.65
C TYR A 120 -3.36 -10.46 -14.13
N LEU A 121 -2.11 -10.33 -13.67
CA LEU A 121 -1.77 -10.28 -12.26
C LEU A 121 -1.27 -8.90 -11.84
N ILE A 122 -1.70 -8.47 -10.67
CA ILE A 122 -1.18 -7.29 -9.97
C ILE A 122 -0.48 -7.78 -8.71
N LEU A 123 0.82 -7.51 -8.63
CA LEU A 123 1.68 -8.02 -7.55
C LEU A 123 2.40 -6.89 -6.83
N TYR A 124 2.40 -6.93 -5.50
CA TYR A 124 3.26 -6.08 -4.69
C TYR A 124 4.71 -6.59 -4.69
N PRO A 125 5.71 -5.73 -4.45
CA PRO A 125 7.12 -6.12 -4.46
C PRO A 125 7.46 -7.31 -3.56
N HIS A 126 6.86 -7.41 -2.37
CA HIS A 126 7.10 -8.50 -1.42
C HIS A 126 6.54 -9.85 -1.87
N GLN A 127 5.68 -9.88 -2.89
CA GLN A 127 5.13 -11.12 -3.46
C GLN A 127 6.03 -11.75 -4.52
N LEU A 128 7.18 -11.12 -4.81
CA LEU A 128 8.22 -11.66 -5.67
C LEU A 128 9.47 -11.96 -4.85
N LYS A 129 10.05 -13.12 -5.05
CA LYS A 129 11.31 -13.53 -4.40
C LYS A 129 12.34 -14.00 -5.40
N VAL A 130 13.60 -13.75 -5.08
CA VAL A 130 14.75 -14.25 -5.84
C VAL A 130 14.93 -15.74 -5.56
N VAL A 131 15.14 -16.49 -6.63
CA VAL A 131 15.42 -17.94 -6.60
C VAL A 131 16.56 -18.28 -7.56
N ASP A 132 17.12 -19.48 -7.46
CA ASP A 132 18.23 -19.90 -8.31
C ASP A 132 17.81 -20.08 -9.77
N ASN A 133 16.59 -20.51 -10.03
CA ASN A 133 16.05 -20.72 -11.36
C ASN A 133 14.54 -20.46 -11.43
N ALA A 134 14.14 -19.64 -12.39
CA ALA A 134 12.74 -19.36 -12.70
C ALA A 134 12.59 -18.90 -14.16
N LEU A 135 11.36 -18.90 -14.65
CA LEU A 135 11.04 -18.42 -15.99
C LEU A 135 11.30 -16.90 -16.10
N MET A 136 10.92 -16.16 -15.07
CA MET A 136 11.08 -14.72 -15.03
C MET A 136 12.52 -14.33 -14.67
N LYS A 137 13.22 -13.73 -15.63
CA LYS A 137 14.59 -13.21 -15.48
C LYS A 137 14.59 -11.70 -15.59
N ALA A 138 15.13 -11.03 -14.59
CA ALA A 138 15.20 -9.58 -14.54
C ALA A 138 16.61 -9.09 -14.25
N VAL A 139 16.95 -7.89 -14.72
CA VAL A 139 18.26 -7.28 -14.52
C VAL A 139 18.17 -6.13 -13.53
N VAL A 140 18.87 -6.24 -12.42
CA VAL A 140 18.91 -5.23 -11.35
C VAL A 140 19.40 -3.89 -11.89
N LYS A 141 18.67 -2.83 -11.61
CA LYS A 141 18.99 -1.46 -12.05
C LYS A 141 19.27 -0.50 -10.90
N GLN A 142 18.54 -0.63 -9.80
CA GLN A 142 18.72 0.23 -8.63
C GLN A 142 18.30 -0.52 -7.36
N CYS A 143 18.97 -0.23 -6.25
CA CYS A 143 18.65 -0.74 -4.92
C CYS A 143 18.32 0.43 -4.01
N TYR A 144 17.18 0.40 -3.32
CA TYR A 144 16.74 1.42 -2.38
C TYR A 144 16.62 0.82 -0.99
N PHE A 145 17.50 1.19 -0.07
CA PHE A 145 17.44 0.73 1.32
C PHE A 145 16.20 1.31 2.03
N ARG A 146 15.36 0.45 2.59
CA ARG A 146 14.12 0.79 3.30
C ARG A 146 14.20 0.55 4.82
N GLY A 147 15.40 0.35 5.36
CA GLY A 147 15.65 0.09 6.77
C GLY A 147 15.73 -1.41 7.07
N SER A 148 14.69 -2.18 6.88
CA SER A 148 14.66 -3.63 7.12
C SER A 148 14.97 -4.48 5.89
N HIS A 149 14.84 -3.92 4.71
CA HIS A 149 15.01 -4.59 3.41
C HIS A 149 15.43 -3.59 2.34
N TYR A 150 15.72 -4.08 1.15
CA TYR A 150 15.92 -3.27 -0.06
C TYR A 150 14.72 -3.42 -0.98
N LEU A 151 14.22 -2.29 -1.49
CA LEU A 151 13.35 -2.28 -2.65
C LEU A 151 14.25 -2.26 -3.89
N ILE A 152 14.18 -3.30 -4.68
CA ILE A 152 15.00 -3.47 -5.88
C ILE A 152 14.17 -3.09 -7.10
N LYS A 153 14.70 -2.16 -7.91
CA LYS A 153 14.17 -1.88 -9.24
C LYS A 153 14.95 -2.68 -10.25
N ALA A 154 14.28 -3.49 -11.05
CA ALA A 154 14.88 -4.29 -12.10
C ALA A 154 14.21 -4.04 -13.46
N ALA A 155 14.94 -4.31 -14.51
CA ALA A 155 14.40 -4.35 -15.87
C ALA A 155 13.96 -5.77 -16.18
N PHE A 156 12.70 -5.93 -16.54
CA PHE A 156 12.13 -7.17 -17.06
C PHE A 156 11.50 -6.88 -18.42
N GLU A 157 11.98 -7.53 -19.47
CA GLU A 157 11.62 -7.21 -20.85
C GLU A 157 11.87 -5.71 -21.15
N ARG A 158 10.81 -4.93 -21.44
CA ARG A 158 10.89 -3.48 -21.74
C ARG A 158 10.32 -2.60 -20.65
N ARG A 159 10.09 -3.13 -19.43
CA ARG A 159 9.46 -2.39 -18.31
C ARG A 159 10.29 -2.49 -17.04
N ALA A 160 10.07 -1.56 -16.13
CA ALA A 160 10.61 -1.63 -14.79
C ALA A 160 9.66 -2.43 -13.90
N ILE A 161 10.24 -3.28 -13.06
CA ILE A 161 9.55 -4.01 -12.01
C ILE A 161 10.22 -3.75 -10.67
N PHE A 162 9.51 -4.04 -9.58
CA PHE A 162 9.99 -3.88 -8.23
C PHE A 162 9.80 -5.17 -7.44
N PHE A 163 10.80 -5.52 -6.62
CA PHE A 163 10.70 -6.62 -5.65
C PHE A 163 11.49 -6.28 -4.39
N GLU A 164 11.19 -6.97 -3.29
CA GLU A 164 11.91 -6.82 -2.03
C GLU A 164 12.99 -7.89 -1.88
N HIS A 165 14.11 -7.50 -1.25
CA HIS A 165 15.22 -8.40 -0.96
C HIS A 165 15.93 -7.99 0.33
N ASP A 166 16.41 -8.96 1.12
CA ASP A 166 17.02 -8.70 2.44
C ASP A 166 18.39 -8.04 2.35
N SER A 167 19.09 -8.19 1.23
CA SER A 167 20.41 -7.61 0.99
C SER A 167 20.46 -6.79 -0.30
N GLU A 168 21.44 -5.91 -0.38
CA GLU A 168 21.76 -5.17 -1.60
C GLU A 168 22.25 -6.14 -2.70
N LEU A 169 21.77 -5.95 -3.92
CA LEU A 169 22.16 -6.73 -5.09
C LEU A 169 23.08 -5.91 -5.99
N GLU A 170 23.93 -6.57 -6.76
CA GLU A 170 24.82 -5.90 -7.70
C GLU A 170 24.04 -5.30 -8.88
N ILE A 171 24.40 -4.07 -9.26
CA ILE A 171 23.80 -3.41 -10.41
C ILE A 171 24.19 -4.16 -11.70
N ASN A 172 23.19 -4.40 -12.56
CA ASN A 172 23.25 -5.23 -13.76
C ASN A 172 23.37 -6.75 -13.52
N GLN A 173 23.29 -7.21 -12.27
CA GLN A 173 23.11 -8.63 -11.98
C GLN A 173 21.78 -9.12 -12.58
N GLU A 174 21.80 -10.28 -13.22
CA GLU A 174 20.57 -11.01 -13.59
C GLU A 174 20.08 -11.82 -12.39
N VAL A 175 18.80 -11.77 -12.13
CA VAL A 175 18.11 -12.51 -11.06
C VAL A 175 16.92 -13.25 -11.63
N CYS A 176 16.64 -14.43 -11.09
CA CYS A 176 15.43 -15.18 -11.37
C CYS A 176 14.38 -14.89 -10.28
N LEU A 177 13.15 -14.59 -10.68
CA LEU A 177 12.07 -14.23 -9.79
C LEU A 177 10.90 -15.21 -9.90
N MET A 178 10.27 -15.51 -8.76
CA MET A 178 9.04 -16.30 -8.70
C MET A 178 8.08 -15.70 -7.68
N LEU A 179 6.83 -16.13 -7.69
CA LEU A 179 5.85 -15.82 -6.66
C LEU A 179 6.27 -16.42 -5.31
N SER A 180 6.10 -15.63 -4.23
CA SER A 180 6.44 -16.04 -2.86
C SER A 180 5.34 -16.88 -2.23
#